data_3f8b71cae61cc3dbf461246f41dfe26f
#
_entry.id   3f8b71cae61cc3dbf461246f41dfe26f
#
_cell.length_a   1.000
_cell.length_b   1.000
_cell.length_c   1.000
_cell.angle_alpha   90.00
_cell.angle_beta   90.00
_cell.angle_gamma   90.00
#
_symmetry.space_group_name_H-M   'P 1'
#
loop_
_entity.id
_entity.type
_entity.pdbx_description
1 polymer ?
#
loop_
_entity_poly.entity_id
_entity_poly.type
_entity_poly.pdbx_seq_one_letter_code
_entity_poly.pdbx_strand_id
1 'polypeptide(L)'
;MYQRLVCSLGFVLLSTALALPLAASAQPKLLASRENDEGQVMVTVVPLALSKTANAWRFEVRLSTHVAPITQDMAVVATLSDGNGHEERPSAWAGDPPGGHHRKGVLVFKPVSPTPSSVTLHIRQVGGVRDRSFTWDLAGP
;
A
#
# COMPACT_ATOMS: atom_id res chain seq x y z
N MET A 1 -45.87 63.45 -42.89
CA MET A 1 -45.68 61.99 -42.91
C MET A 1 -44.24 61.71 -42.44
N TYR A 2 -44.06 61.42 -41.18
CA TYR A 2 -42.73 61.11 -40.63
C TYR A 2 -42.62 59.70 -40.20
N GLN A 3 -41.80 58.93 -40.93
CA GLN A 3 -41.51 57.58 -40.65
C GLN A 3 -40.36 57.52 -39.65
N ARG A 4 -40.64 57.07 -38.43
CA ARG A 4 -39.61 56.97 -37.39
C ARG A 4 -38.93 55.60 -37.54
N LEU A 5 -37.62 55.58 -37.84
CA LEU A 5 -36.72 54.44 -37.82
C LEU A 5 -36.39 54.17 -36.38
N VAL A 6 -36.74 52.99 -35.90
CA VAL A 6 -36.32 52.50 -34.58
C VAL A 6 -35.14 51.57 -34.78
N CYS A 7 -33.93 52.04 -34.45
CA CYS A 7 -32.73 51.20 -34.36
C CYS A 7 -32.78 50.35 -33.07
N SER A 8 -32.99 49.07 -33.22
CA SER A 8 -32.81 48.11 -32.13
C SER A 8 -31.33 47.75 -31.99
N LEU A 9 -30.69 48.24 -30.91
CA LEU A 9 -29.35 47.80 -30.52
C LEU A 9 -29.47 46.43 -29.83
N GLY A 10 -29.09 45.38 -30.53
CA GLY A 10 -28.95 44.05 -29.95
C GLY A 10 -27.69 43.96 -29.08
N PHE A 11 -27.89 43.81 -27.79
CA PHE A 11 -26.81 43.58 -26.83
C PHE A 11 -26.45 42.07 -26.84
N VAL A 12 -25.34 41.70 -27.48
CA VAL A 12 -24.82 40.35 -27.45
C VAL A 12 -24.02 40.18 -26.16
N LEU A 13 -24.57 39.48 -25.16
CA LEU A 13 -23.89 39.03 -23.96
C LEU A 13 -22.99 37.84 -24.30
N LEU A 14 -21.69 38.10 -24.44
CA LEU A 14 -20.67 37.04 -24.60
C LEU A 14 -20.37 36.46 -23.25
N SER A 15 -21.00 35.30 -22.93
CA SER A 15 -20.75 34.53 -21.71
C SER A 15 -19.44 33.77 -21.87
N THR A 16 -18.35 34.28 -21.32
CA THR A 16 -17.10 33.51 -21.17
C THR A 16 -17.22 32.52 -20.03
N ALA A 17 -17.46 31.24 -20.36
CA ALA A 17 -17.40 30.16 -19.42
C ALA A 17 -15.94 29.91 -19.00
N LEU A 18 -15.59 30.28 -17.76
CA LEU A 18 -14.30 30.00 -17.16
C LEU A 18 -14.27 28.49 -16.79
N ALA A 19 -13.65 27.67 -17.65
CA ALA A 19 -13.42 26.26 -17.37
C ALA A 19 -12.31 26.14 -16.31
N LEU A 20 -12.69 25.85 -15.06
CA LEU A 20 -11.74 25.46 -14.02
C LEU A 20 -11.18 24.07 -14.33
N PRO A 21 -9.86 23.88 -14.35
CA PRO A 21 -9.29 22.54 -14.51
C PRO A 21 -9.69 21.70 -13.29
N LEU A 22 -10.40 20.59 -13.52
CA LEU A 22 -10.55 19.54 -12.52
C LEU A 22 -9.17 18.99 -12.23
N ALA A 23 -8.65 19.25 -11.03
CA ALA A 23 -7.46 18.58 -10.54
C ALA A 23 -7.74 17.07 -10.49
N ALA A 24 -7.12 16.31 -11.36
CA ALA A 24 -7.19 14.86 -11.32
C ALA A 24 -6.54 14.39 -10.00
N SER A 25 -7.35 13.97 -9.04
CA SER A 25 -6.87 13.33 -7.83
C SER A 25 -6.19 12.03 -8.25
N ALA A 26 -4.87 11.96 -8.12
CA ALA A 26 -4.13 10.73 -8.31
C ALA A 26 -4.65 9.70 -7.31
N GLN A 27 -5.31 8.66 -7.80
CA GLN A 27 -5.77 7.56 -6.95
C GLN A 27 -4.56 6.84 -6.35
N PRO A 28 -4.60 6.45 -5.06
CA PRO A 28 -3.52 5.70 -4.47
C PRO A 28 -3.32 4.39 -5.24
N LYS A 29 -2.09 4.12 -5.66
CA LYS A 29 -1.72 2.86 -6.31
C LYS A 29 -1.96 1.71 -5.35
N LEU A 30 -2.91 0.85 -5.66
CA LEU A 30 -3.11 -0.40 -4.94
C LEU A 30 -2.03 -1.40 -5.37
N LEU A 31 -1.15 -1.73 -4.44
CA LEU A 31 -0.13 -2.75 -4.65
C LEU A 31 -0.75 -4.14 -4.52
N ALA A 32 -0.36 -5.06 -5.41
CA ALA A 32 -0.90 -6.41 -5.42
C ALA A 32 -0.52 -7.20 -4.16
N SER A 33 -1.41 -8.06 -3.68
CA SER A 33 -1.07 -9.07 -2.69
C SER A 33 -0.02 -10.05 -3.24
N ARG A 34 0.78 -10.61 -2.34
CA ARG A 34 1.77 -11.64 -2.64
C ARG A 34 1.51 -12.86 -1.78
N GLU A 35 1.82 -14.02 -2.31
CA GLU A 35 1.60 -15.28 -1.63
C GLU A 35 2.82 -16.19 -1.80
N ASN A 36 3.13 -16.97 -0.76
CA ASN A 36 4.17 -17.98 -0.75
C ASN A 36 3.64 -19.20 0.02
N ASP A 37 3.59 -20.34 -0.65
CA ASP A 37 3.14 -21.62 -0.09
C ASP A 37 4.31 -22.60 -0.04
N GLU A 38 5.19 -22.40 0.92
CA GLU A 38 6.34 -23.26 1.19
C GLU A 38 6.30 -23.80 2.62
N GLY A 39 7.02 -24.89 2.88
CA GLY A 39 7.15 -25.45 4.23
C GLY A 39 5.81 -25.77 4.90
N GLN A 40 4.78 -26.12 4.12
CA GLN A 40 3.43 -26.44 4.59
C GLN A 40 2.74 -25.28 5.34
N VAL A 41 3.21 -24.07 5.13
CA VAL A 41 2.60 -22.82 5.63
C VAL A 41 2.39 -21.87 4.47
N MET A 42 1.14 -21.59 4.14
CA MET A 42 0.77 -20.54 3.22
C MET A 42 0.88 -19.19 3.92
N VAL A 43 1.60 -18.27 3.32
CA VAL A 43 1.74 -16.89 3.80
C VAL A 43 1.25 -15.93 2.70
N THR A 44 0.21 -15.17 3.00
CA THR A 44 -0.32 -14.13 2.12
C THR A 44 -0.01 -12.77 2.73
N VAL A 45 0.54 -11.85 1.94
CA VAL A 45 0.85 -10.47 2.35
C VAL A 45 0.11 -9.48 1.47
N VAL A 46 -0.60 -8.55 2.10
CA VAL A 46 -1.33 -7.47 1.44
C VAL A 46 -0.78 -6.12 1.90
N PRO A 47 -0.14 -5.33 1.02
CA PRO A 47 0.27 -3.96 1.36
C PRO A 47 -0.98 -3.09 1.56
N LEU A 48 -1.08 -2.41 2.70
CA LEU A 48 -2.23 -1.57 3.03
C LEU A 48 -1.94 -0.08 2.81
N ALA A 49 -0.76 0.40 3.23
CA ALA A 49 -0.38 1.80 3.15
C ALA A 49 1.15 1.92 3.03
N LEU A 50 1.66 2.19 1.83
CA LEU A 50 3.09 2.38 1.53
C LEU A 50 3.36 3.73 0.86
N SER A 51 2.51 4.73 1.09
CA SER A 51 2.69 6.05 0.49
C SER A 51 3.79 6.86 1.18
N LYS A 52 4.37 7.82 0.45
CA LYS A 52 5.38 8.77 0.98
C LYS A 52 4.85 9.61 2.13
N THR A 53 3.54 9.83 2.19
CA THR A 53 2.88 10.67 3.19
C THR A 53 2.25 9.87 4.34
N ALA A 54 2.35 8.54 4.32
CA ALA A 54 1.82 7.70 5.39
C ALA A 54 2.68 7.85 6.65
N ASN A 55 2.03 7.95 7.82
CA ASN A 55 2.70 8.00 9.11
C ASN A 55 3.32 6.65 9.51
N ALA A 56 2.84 5.57 8.93
CA ALA A 56 3.37 4.22 9.09
C ALA A 56 3.08 3.39 7.84
N TRP A 57 3.99 2.50 7.50
CA TRP A 57 3.78 1.52 6.47
C TRP A 57 3.19 0.24 7.08
N ARG A 58 2.18 -0.33 6.42
CA ARG A 58 1.41 -1.44 6.95
C ARG A 58 1.25 -2.56 5.93
N PHE A 59 1.44 -3.79 6.42
CA PHE A 59 1.21 -5.02 5.66
C PHE A 59 0.28 -5.94 6.45
N GLU A 60 -0.87 -6.28 5.89
CA GLU A 60 -1.66 -7.37 6.44
C GLU A 60 -0.97 -8.69 6.09
N VAL A 61 -0.79 -9.55 7.08
CA VAL A 61 -0.20 -10.89 6.91
C VAL A 61 -1.20 -11.91 7.39
N ARG A 62 -1.41 -12.92 6.56
CA ARG A 62 -2.20 -14.12 6.90
C ARG A 62 -1.32 -15.32 6.76
N LEU A 63 -1.37 -16.19 7.77
CA LEU A 63 -0.64 -17.45 7.81
C LEU A 63 -1.64 -18.58 8.01
N SER A 64 -1.48 -19.66 7.24
CA SER A 64 -2.35 -20.84 7.32
C SER A 64 -1.53 -22.11 7.17
N THR A 65 -1.80 -23.08 8.00
CA THR A 65 -1.17 -24.41 7.97
C THR A 65 -2.15 -25.49 8.45
N HIS A 66 -1.88 -26.75 8.09
CA HIS A 66 -2.62 -27.92 8.59
C HIS A 66 -1.73 -28.90 9.37
N VAL A 67 -0.47 -28.51 9.63
CA VAL A 67 0.53 -29.45 10.16
C VAL A 67 0.87 -29.14 11.61
N ALA A 68 1.37 -27.95 11.91
CA ALA A 68 1.83 -27.60 13.24
C ALA A 68 1.48 -26.13 13.57
N PRO A 69 1.27 -25.81 14.87
CA PRO A 69 0.98 -24.43 15.26
C PRO A 69 2.10 -23.48 14.84
N ILE A 70 1.73 -22.27 14.42
CA ILE A 70 2.63 -21.18 14.03
C ILE A 70 3.00 -20.40 15.30
N THR A 71 4.16 -20.69 15.88
CA THR A 71 4.57 -20.18 17.19
C THR A 71 5.48 -18.95 17.13
N GLN A 72 5.93 -18.55 15.94
CA GLN A 72 6.85 -17.44 15.77
C GLN A 72 6.23 -16.10 16.17
N ASP A 73 7.04 -15.24 16.80
CA ASP A 73 6.69 -13.84 17.00
C ASP A 73 6.91 -13.07 15.70
N MET A 74 5.82 -12.57 15.10
CA MET A 74 5.86 -11.90 13.81
C MET A 74 6.66 -10.58 13.86
N ALA A 75 6.73 -9.91 15.02
CA ALA A 75 7.55 -8.72 15.19
C ALA A 75 9.06 -9.03 15.20
N VAL A 76 9.43 -10.28 15.48
CA VAL A 76 10.83 -10.73 15.54
C VAL A 76 11.29 -11.31 14.20
N VAL A 77 10.43 -12.11 13.56
CA VAL A 77 10.80 -12.86 12.33
C VAL A 77 10.60 -12.05 11.04
N ALA A 78 9.93 -10.90 11.10
CA ALA A 78 9.73 -10.05 9.95
C ALA A 78 10.76 -8.90 9.90
N THR A 79 11.21 -8.54 8.69
CA THR A 79 11.99 -7.32 8.42
C THR A 79 11.58 -6.74 7.08
N LEU A 80 11.71 -5.42 6.92
CA LEU A 80 11.50 -4.70 5.68
C LEU A 80 12.84 -4.19 5.15
N SER A 81 13.20 -4.56 3.91
CA SER A 81 14.42 -4.12 3.24
C SER A 81 14.10 -3.10 2.15
N ASP A 82 14.95 -2.08 2.01
CA ASP A 82 14.89 -1.07 0.94
C ASP A 82 15.70 -1.45 -0.32
N GLY A 83 16.33 -2.61 -0.31
CA GLY A 83 17.20 -3.07 -1.39
C GLY A 83 18.59 -2.43 -1.43
N ASN A 84 18.89 -1.45 -0.57
CA ASN A 84 20.18 -0.75 -0.47
C ASN A 84 20.99 -1.19 0.76
N GLY A 85 20.60 -2.28 1.40
CA GLY A 85 21.28 -2.82 2.58
C GLY A 85 20.70 -2.33 3.91
N HIS A 86 19.66 -1.49 3.90
CA HIS A 86 18.93 -1.13 5.09
C HIS A 86 17.79 -2.13 5.35
N GLU A 87 17.74 -2.68 6.56
CA GLU A 87 16.66 -3.51 7.06
C GLU A 87 16.04 -2.86 8.31
N GLU A 88 14.72 -2.74 8.31
CA GLU A 88 13.95 -2.20 9.43
C GLU A 88 13.09 -3.33 10.04
N ARG A 89 13.02 -3.37 11.37
CA ARG A 89 12.09 -4.26 12.09
C ARG A 89 10.73 -3.59 12.23
N PRO A 90 9.63 -4.38 12.29
CA PRO A 90 8.33 -3.80 12.56
C PRO A 90 8.33 -3.14 13.96
N SER A 91 7.69 -2.00 14.06
CA SER A 91 7.43 -1.32 15.34
C SER A 91 6.33 -2.02 16.13
N ALA A 92 5.47 -2.79 15.44
CA ALA A 92 4.40 -3.57 16.07
C ALA A 92 3.90 -4.71 15.17
N TRP A 93 3.40 -5.75 15.82
CA TRP A 93 2.47 -6.72 15.26
C TRP A 93 1.11 -6.54 15.93
N ALA A 94 0.12 -6.11 15.16
CA ALA A 94 -1.25 -5.94 15.61
C ALA A 94 -2.10 -7.09 15.05
N GLY A 95 -2.16 -8.20 15.77
CA GLY A 95 -2.85 -9.40 15.31
C GLY A 95 -2.82 -10.54 16.30
N ASP A 96 -3.11 -11.73 15.80
CA ASP A 96 -3.21 -12.94 16.60
C ASP A 96 -1.89 -13.28 17.31
N PRO A 97 -1.95 -13.77 18.56
CA PRO A 97 -0.76 -14.19 19.30
C PRO A 97 -0.10 -15.42 18.67
N PRO A 98 1.14 -15.76 19.07
CA PRO A 98 1.78 -17.03 18.73
C PRO A 98 0.91 -18.23 19.06
N GLY A 99 0.88 -19.23 18.16
CA GLY A 99 0.08 -20.45 18.29
C GLY A 99 -1.05 -20.52 17.26
N GLY A 100 -1.70 -21.69 17.21
CA GLY A 100 -2.78 -21.90 16.23
C GLY A 100 -2.30 -22.20 14.81
N HIS A 101 -3.23 -22.63 13.98
CA HIS A 101 -2.98 -23.03 12.59
C HIS A 101 -3.33 -21.91 11.60
N HIS A 102 -4.06 -20.91 12.04
CA HIS A 102 -4.43 -19.73 11.27
C HIS A 102 -4.11 -18.50 12.10
N ARG A 103 -3.37 -17.58 11.53
CA ARG A 103 -3.03 -16.30 12.17
C ARG A 103 -3.17 -15.17 11.17
N LYS A 104 -3.71 -14.07 11.65
CA LYS A 104 -3.87 -12.85 10.87
C LYS A 104 -3.49 -11.64 11.71
N GLY A 105 -2.88 -10.65 11.09
CA GLY A 105 -2.58 -9.37 11.72
C GLY A 105 -1.93 -8.40 10.77
N VAL A 106 -1.48 -7.29 11.31
CA VAL A 106 -0.83 -6.20 10.57
C VAL A 106 0.56 -5.96 11.15
N LEU A 107 1.57 -6.08 10.29
CA LEU A 107 2.93 -5.60 10.57
C LEU A 107 2.96 -4.09 10.32
N VAL A 108 3.45 -3.35 11.28
CA VAL A 108 3.58 -1.90 11.25
C VAL A 108 5.04 -1.51 11.23
N PHE A 109 5.47 -0.72 10.24
CA PHE A 109 6.85 -0.24 10.10
C PHE A 109 6.88 1.29 10.10
N LYS A 110 8.02 1.84 10.47
CA LYS A 110 8.32 3.24 10.15
C LYS A 110 8.49 3.39 8.64
N PRO A 111 8.00 4.46 8.01
CA PRO A 111 8.27 4.71 6.61
C PRO A 111 9.76 4.85 6.35
N VAL A 112 10.26 4.19 5.31
CA VAL A 112 11.66 4.35 4.87
C VAL A 112 11.83 5.70 4.19
N SER A 113 12.85 6.46 4.60
CA SER A 113 13.13 7.79 4.05
C SER A 113 14.62 7.89 3.66
N PRO A 114 14.93 8.35 2.44
CA PRO A 114 14.00 8.65 1.34
C PRO A 114 13.22 7.41 0.88
N THR A 115 12.03 7.63 0.30
CA THR A 115 11.21 6.50 -0.20
C THR A 115 11.97 5.75 -1.29
N PRO A 116 12.25 4.46 -1.12
CA PRO A 116 12.98 3.67 -2.12
C PRO A 116 12.12 3.36 -3.33
N SER A 117 12.75 2.94 -4.42
CA SER A 117 12.04 2.49 -5.64
C SER A 117 11.29 1.18 -5.42
N SER A 118 11.78 0.34 -4.52
CA SER A 118 11.14 -0.93 -4.16
C SER A 118 11.39 -1.27 -2.69
N VAL A 119 10.53 -2.12 -2.13
CA VAL A 119 10.69 -2.70 -0.80
C VAL A 119 10.46 -4.19 -0.84
N THR A 120 11.15 -4.92 0.03
CA THR A 120 10.98 -6.35 0.22
C THR A 120 10.66 -6.63 1.68
N LEU A 121 9.52 -7.24 1.93
CA LEU A 121 9.18 -7.81 3.24
C LEU A 121 9.74 -9.21 3.32
N HIS A 122 10.57 -9.48 4.32
CA HIS A 122 11.09 -10.79 4.66
C HIS A 122 10.32 -11.36 5.85
N ILE A 123 9.92 -12.62 5.77
CA ILE A 123 9.35 -13.41 6.90
C ILE A 123 10.19 -14.67 7.03
N ARG A 124 10.93 -14.76 8.14
CA ARG A 124 11.95 -15.78 8.34
C ARG A 124 11.50 -16.85 9.33
N GLN A 125 12.03 -18.09 9.19
CA GLN A 125 11.89 -19.20 10.14
C GLN A 125 10.44 -19.65 10.40
N VAL A 126 9.53 -19.40 9.48
CA VAL A 126 8.15 -19.86 9.55
C VAL A 126 7.98 -21.14 8.74
N GLY A 127 7.43 -22.21 9.33
CA GLY A 127 7.28 -23.50 8.67
C GLY A 127 8.60 -24.11 8.20
N GLY A 128 9.72 -23.86 8.89
CA GLY A 128 11.05 -24.34 8.51
C GLY A 128 11.68 -23.64 7.30
N VAL A 129 10.99 -22.69 6.67
CA VAL A 129 11.52 -21.91 5.55
C VAL A 129 12.42 -20.79 6.09
N ARG A 130 13.66 -20.74 5.59
CA ARG A 130 14.66 -19.80 6.08
C ARG A 130 14.22 -18.35 5.87
N ASP A 131 13.75 -18.03 4.67
CA ASP A 131 13.33 -16.67 4.30
C ASP A 131 12.28 -16.72 3.19
N ARG A 132 11.16 -16.03 3.42
CA ARG A 132 10.15 -15.72 2.41
C ARG A 132 10.24 -14.26 2.08
N SER A 133 10.44 -13.93 0.81
CA SER A 133 10.63 -12.58 0.33
C SER A 133 9.45 -12.13 -0.53
N PHE A 134 8.84 -11.01 -0.18
CA PHE A 134 7.72 -10.39 -0.88
C PHE A 134 8.11 -8.98 -1.32
N THR A 135 8.21 -8.75 -2.62
CA THR A 135 8.74 -7.48 -3.16
C THR A 135 7.65 -6.68 -3.87
N TRP A 136 7.64 -5.37 -3.64
CA TRP A 136 6.79 -4.40 -4.33
C TRP A 136 7.61 -3.25 -4.87
N ASP A 137 7.28 -2.85 -6.09
CA ASP A 137 7.81 -1.65 -6.72
C ASP A 137 6.99 -0.43 -6.28
N LEU A 138 7.64 0.55 -5.68
CA LEU A 138 7.06 1.80 -5.21
C LEU A 138 7.25 2.94 -6.20
N ALA A 139 8.18 2.80 -7.15
CA ALA A 139 8.29 3.71 -8.26
C ALA A 139 7.01 3.57 -9.10
N GLY A 140 6.20 4.62 -9.13
CA GLY A 140 5.02 4.66 -9.99
C GLY A 140 5.41 4.63 -11.47
N PRO A 141 4.49 4.27 -12.37
CA PRO A 141 4.64 4.63 -13.77
C PRO A 141 4.61 6.16 -13.91
#